data_de418a590db43c231f08c2c21a7710bf
#
_entry.id   de418a590db43c231f08c2c21a7710bf
#
_cell.length_a   1.000
_cell.length_b   1.000
_cell.length_c   1.000
_cell.angle_alpha   90.00
_cell.angle_beta   90.00
_cell.angle_gamma   90.00
#
_symmetry.space_group_name_H-M   'P 1'
#
loop_
_entity.id
_entity.type
_entity.pdbx_description
1 polymer ?
#
loop_
_entity_poly.entity_id
_entity_poly.type
_entity_poly.pdbx_seq_one_letter_code
_entity_poly.pdbx_strand_id
1 'polypeptide(L)'
;MVNNKRLVKWFNCKASAIQNIKRHGFCDEMDLASVVEDTTGQYYSSLRESLPILFEENGQIHNLRLSEMDDSFFSSLKKVISEDDIYLLHLLVYCMDRAIIQCYNTLETFEEEYEEIEGLNDNWKETGISILKRVSCAWQVCNIGSCEESLFYNFYYIEMQEDIKISNHVLQRPSVLKSGKLNLRVAISPLTKEEVVVFSEPYERVNIHTKQKQHYFRVETIKNTEWLEQEIIRNMEYSGTHDVDILVFPEMLGSQEMLNNVLDFFQQNRDKKVPPLVVFPSIWEKTEDDRNNTNVSCLLLDGRQIMFRQNKRICFYYKDKDGTKVFEDINRDPNVPDILNVLHVDGIGRICIIICYDYLHNENREMIRKLIKPTLICCPSFSTGSFNFQILQESGYYAGCNSIWCNTCSAANAAGSDKNFEIVGGIGTLSKKCDQMDAETFKKVFEGRKMCKKEICSQCVYYSDIPLKK
;
A
#
# COMPACT_ATOMS: atom_id res chain seq x y z
N MET A 1 17.13 -8.56 -8.74
CA MET A 1 16.49 -8.23 -10.06
C MET A 1 16.80 -9.32 -11.06
N VAL A 2 15.81 -9.89 -11.73
CA VAL A 2 16.03 -10.90 -12.77
C VAL A 2 16.78 -10.27 -13.93
N ASN A 3 18.09 -10.39 -13.94
CA ASN A 3 18.98 -9.76 -14.93
C ASN A 3 19.05 -10.57 -16.25
N ASN A 4 17.94 -11.19 -16.66
CA ASN A 4 17.90 -12.01 -17.85
C ASN A 4 17.22 -11.26 -19.00
N LYS A 5 18.00 -10.91 -20.03
CA LYS A 5 17.52 -10.15 -21.20
C LYS A 5 16.29 -10.76 -21.90
N ARG A 6 16.12 -12.09 -21.87
CA ARG A 6 14.96 -12.76 -22.47
C ARG A 6 13.70 -12.56 -21.64
N LEU A 7 13.82 -12.60 -20.30
CA LEU A 7 12.69 -12.28 -19.41
C LEU A 7 12.26 -10.83 -19.53
N VAL A 8 13.21 -9.90 -19.57
CA VAL A 8 12.90 -8.47 -19.81
C VAL A 8 12.17 -8.30 -21.13
N LYS A 9 12.67 -8.91 -22.25
CA LYS A 9 11.96 -8.89 -23.54
C LYS A 9 10.54 -9.46 -23.44
N TRP A 10 10.35 -10.54 -22.68
CA TRP A 10 9.03 -11.13 -22.44
C TRP A 10 8.07 -10.15 -21.75
N PHE A 11 8.52 -9.54 -20.66
CA PHE A 11 7.69 -8.57 -19.92
C PHE A 11 7.46 -7.29 -20.72
N ASN A 12 8.41 -6.86 -21.56
CA ASN A 12 8.19 -5.76 -22.50
C ASN A 12 7.06 -6.07 -23.50
N CYS A 13 7.05 -7.26 -24.07
CA CYS A 13 5.95 -7.68 -24.95
C CYS A 13 4.61 -7.75 -24.20
N LYS A 14 4.60 -8.28 -22.97
CA LYS A 14 3.41 -8.31 -22.12
C LYS A 14 2.89 -6.90 -21.82
N ALA A 15 3.76 -5.95 -21.47
CA ALA A 15 3.39 -4.56 -21.23
C ALA A 15 2.78 -3.89 -22.48
N SER A 16 3.36 -4.14 -23.66
CA SER A 16 2.83 -3.63 -24.93
C SER A 16 1.45 -4.22 -25.25
N ALA A 17 1.23 -5.50 -25.02
CA ALA A 17 -0.08 -6.13 -25.19
C ALA A 17 -1.14 -5.52 -24.26
N ILE A 18 -0.79 -5.32 -22.99
CA ILE A 18 -1.69 -4.66 -22.01
C ILE A 18 -2.00 -3.24 -22.42
N GLN A 19 -1.01 -2.48 -22.91
CA GLN A 19 -1.21 -1.12 -23.41
C GLN A 19 -2.22 -1.08 -24.56
N ASN A 20 -2.12 -2.02 -25.51
CA ASN A 20 -3.06 -2.11 -26.62
C ASN A 20 -4.46 -2.47 -26.13
N ILE A 21 -4.61 -3.46 -25.24
CA ILE A 21 -5.92 -3.78 -24.60
C ILE A 21 -6.53 -2.53 -23.98
N LYS A 22 -5.76 -1.75 -23.24
CA LYS A 22 -6.25 -0.53 -22.58
C LYS A 22 -6.73 0.55 -23.54
N ARG A 23 -6.11 0.68 -24.71
CA ARG A 23 -6.57 1.64 -25.74
C ARG A 23 -7.97 1.31 -26.26
N HIS A 24 -8.32 0.03 -26.31
CA HIS A 24 -9.63 -0.45 -26.75
C HIS A 24 -10.63 -0.63 -25.61
N GLY A 25 -10.17 -0.62 -24.35
CA GLY A 25 -10.94 -1.03 -23.18
C GLY A 25 -10.87 -2.53 -22.91
N PHE A 26 -10.99 -2.93 -21.64
CA PHE A 26 -11.09 -4.35 -21.30
C PHE A 26 -12.46 -4.90 -21.74
N CYS A 27 -12.49 -6.12 -22.27
CA CYS A 27 -13.73 -6.82 -22.58
C CYS A 27 -14.55 -7.08 -21.32
N ASP A 28 -15.86 -7.21 -21.45
CA ASP A 28 -16.73 -7.66 -20.37
C ASP A 28 -16.31 -9.05 -19.86
N GLU A 29 -16.56 -9.32 -18.58
CA GLU A 29 -16.17 -10.58 -17.94
C GLU A 29 -16.71 -11.81 -18.64
N MET A 30 -17.95 -11.76 -19.11
CA MET A 30 -18.60 -12.87 -19.83
C MET A 30 -17.92 -13.15 -21.17
N ASP A 31 -17.55 -12.09 -21.90
CA ASP A 31 -16.87 -12.24 -23.19
C ASP A 31 -15.47 -12.84 -23.02
N LEU A 32 -14.76 -12.39 -21.98
CA LEU A 32 -13.42 -12.91 -21.72
C LEU A 32 -13.43 -14.37 -21.21
N ALA A 33 -14.33 -14.71 -20.30
CA ALA A 33 -14.48 -16.08 -19.83
C ALA A 33 -14.71 -17.01 -21.02
N SER A 34 -15.57 -16.62 -21.96
CA SER A 34 -15.84 -17.41 -23.18
C SER A 34 -14.59 -17.56 -24.05
N VAL A 35 -13.78 -16.52 -24.21
CA VAL A 35 -12.55 -16.55 -25.03
C VAL A 35 -11.45 -17.40 -24.37
N VAL A 36 -11.34 -17.33 -23.05
CA VAL A 36 -10.29 -18.06 -22.30
C VAL A 36 -10.65 -19.52 -22.05
N GLU A 37 -11.93 -19.82 -21.86
CA GLU A 37 -12.41 -21.19 -21.60
C GLU A 37 -12.63 -22.00 -22.88
N ASP A 38 -12.88 -21.36 -24.01
CA ASP A 38 -13.05 -22.04 -25.31
C ASP A 38 -11.69 -22.38 -25.94
N THR A 39 -11.06 -23.43 -25.43
CA THR A 39 -9.77 -23.95 -25.96
C THR A 39 -9.85 -24.48 -27.39
N THR A 40 -11.06 -24.63 -27.96
CA THR A 40 -11.29 -25.06 -29.33
C THR A 40 -11.69 -23.92 -30.26
N GLY A 41 -11.90 -22.73 -29.71
CA GLY A 41 -12.33 -21.55 -30.42
C GLY A 41 -11.33 -20.98 -31.42
N GLN A 42 -11.82 -20.08 -32.24
CA GLN A 42 -11.01 -19.47 -33.30
C GLN A 42 -9.78 -18.71 -32.78
N TYR A 43 -9.89 -18.05 -31.64
CA TYR A 43 -8.77 -17.28 -31.04
C TYR A 43 -7.66 -18.20 -30.53
N TYR A 44 -7.99 -19.32 -29.90
CA TYR A 44 -7.03 -20.34 -29.53
C TYR A 44 -6.33 -20.95 -30.75
N SER A 45 -7.09 -21.27 -31.78
CA SER A 45 -6.55 -21.80 -33.02
C SER A 45 -5.60 -20.81 -33.68
N SER A 46 -6.00 -19.54 -33.80
CA SER A 46 -5.17 -18.47 -34.36
C SER A 46 -3.88 -18.24 -33.55
N LEU A 47 -3.99 -18.19 -32.22
CA LEU A 47 -2.83 -18.01 -31.36
C LEU A 47 -1.90 -19.23 -31.42
N ARG A 48 -2.43 -20.45 -31.49
CA ARG A 48 -1.67 -21.70 -31.61
C ARG A 48 -0.92 -21.80 -32.94
N GLU A 49 -1.54 -21.35 -34.01
CA GLU A 49 -0.87 -21.27 -35.33
C GLU A 49 0.26 -20.23 -35.32
N SER A 50 0.05 -19.08 -34.72
CA SER A 50 1.01 -17.96 -34.67
C SER A 50 2.14 -18.19 -33.66
N LEU A 51 1.84 -18.81 -32.53
CA LEU A 51 2.75 -19.05 -31.39
C LEU A 51 2.63 -20.48 -30.85
N PRO A 52 2.93 -21.53 -31.68
CA PRO A 52 2.72 -22.91 -31.28
C PRO A 52 3.49 -23.31 -30.02
N ILE A 53 4.61 -22.68 -29.74
CA ILE A 53 5.45 -22.95 -28.58
C ILE A 53 4.77 -22.61 -27.23
N LEU A 54 3.71 -21.80 -27.24
CA LEU A 54 2.94 -21.50 -26.05
C LEU A 54 2.03 -22.65 -25.61
N PHE A 55 1.88 -23.69 -26.44
CA PHE A 55 0.91 -24.76 -26.22
C PHE A 55 1.57 -26.12 -26.30
N GLU A 56 1.13 -27.05 -25.46
CA GLU A 56 1.41 -28.47 -25.56
C GLU A 56 0.53 -29.10 -26.65
N GLU A 57 0.84 -30.35 -27.05
CA GLU A 57 0.06 -31.08 -28.07
C GLU A 57 -1.42 -31.26 -27.67
N ASN A 58 -1.68 -31.38 -26.36
CA ASN A 58 -3.02 -31.50 -25.78
C ASN A 58 -3.77 -30.15 -25.69
N GLY A 59 -3.16 -29.04 -26.12
CA GLY A 59 -3.75 -27.69 -26.06
C GLY A 59 -3.57 -26.94 -24.74
N GLN A 60 -2.91 -27.53 -23.75
CA GLN A 60 -2.58 -26.83 -22.50
C GLN A 60 -1.47 -25.82 -22.72
N ILE A 61 -1.41 -24.79 -21.83
CA ILE A 61 -0.36 -23.80 -21.90
C ILE A 61 0.97 -24.45 -21.49
N HIS A 62 1.96 -24.34 -22.36
CA HIS A 62 3.29 -24.87 -22.15
C HIS A 62 4.09 -24.03 -21.15
N ASN A 63 4.83 -24.70 -20.25
CA ASN A 63 5.77 -24.02 -19.35
C ASN A 63 7.08 -23.76 -20.08
N LEU A 64 7.24 -22.53 -20.58
CA LEU A 64 8.38 -22.10 -21.38
C LEU A 64 9.69 -22.12 -20.58
N ARG A 65 10.77 -22.57 -21.28
CA ARG A 65 12.14 -22.42 -20.82
C ARG A 65 12.81 -21.21 -21.51
N LEU A 66 13.81 -20.63 -20.87
CA LEU A 66 14.53 -19.50 -21.47
C LEU A 66 15.15 -19.84 -22.85
N SER A 67 15.59 -21.09 -23.04
CA SER A 67 16.18 -21.55 -24.31
C SER A 67 15.20 -21.50 -25.48
N GLU A 68 13.91 -21.61 -25.20
CA GLU A 68 12.83 -21.61 -26.21
C GLU A 68 12.44 -20.18 -26.65
N MET A 69 12.83 -19.16 -25.89
CA MET A 69 12.57 -17.75 -26.18
C MET A 69 13.68 -17.15 -27.04
N ASP A 70 13.77 -17.55 -28.26
CA ASP A 70 14.71 -17.00 -29.22
C ASP A 70 14.19 -15.75 -29.95
N ASP A 71 14.99 -15.16 -30.83
CA ASP A 71 14.58 -13.95 -31.55
C ASP A 71 13.44 -14.21 -32.55
N SER A 72 13.31 -15.44 -33.09
CA SER A 72 12.19 -15.85 -33.96
C SER A 72 10.88 -15.85 -33.18
N PHE A 73 10.91 -16.43 -31.98
CA PHE A 73 9.77 -16.43 -31.08
C PHE A 73 9.33 -14.99 -30.74
N PHE A 74 10.27 -14.12 -30.35
CA PHE A 74 9.92 -12.71 -30.04
C PHE A 74 9.43 -11.95 -31.27
N SER A 75 9.88 -12.28 -32.46
CA SER A 75 9.38 -11.68 -33.71
C SER A 75 7.92 -12.08 -33.96
N SER A 76 7.59 -13.34 -33.78
CA SER A 76 6.21 -13.85 -33.89
C SER A 76 5.30 -13.24 -32.82
N LEU A 77 5.78 -13.15 -31.58
CA LEU A 77 5.05 -12.53 -30.48
C LEU A 77 4.70 -11.06 -30.76
N LYS A 78 5.66 -10.28 -31.25
CA LYS A 78 5.45 -8.88 -31.64
C LYS A 78 4.46 -8.75 -32.80
N LYS A 79 4.49 -9.69 -33.76
CA LYS A 79 3.55 -9.72 -34.89
C LYS A 79 2.12 -9.86 -34.36
N VAL A 80 1.85 -10.85 -33.48
CA VAL A 80 0.53 -11.04 -32.87
C VAL A 80 0.08 -9.79 -32.09
N ILE A 81 0.96 -9.16 -31.33
CA ILE A 81 0.65 -7.91 -30.62
C ILE A 81 0.27 -6.79 -31.60
N SER A 82 0.91 -6.73 -32.78
CA SER A 82 0.64 -5.71 -33.79
C SER A 82 -0.63 -5.92 -34.61
N GLU A 83 -1.25 -7.11 -34.54
CA GLU A 83 -2.55 -7.38 -35.17
C GLU A 83 -3.69 -6.62 -34.51
N ASP A 84 -3.47 -6.19 -33.25
CA ASP A 84 -4.36 -5.31 -32.46
C ASP A 84 -5.80 -5.84 -32.31
N ASP A 85 -5.96 -7.18 -32.39
CA ASP A 85 -7.22 -7.86 -32.10
C ASP A 85 -7.38 -8.01 -30.58
N ILE A 86 -8.40 -7.36 -30.04
CA ILE A 86 -8.58 -7.26 -28.59
C ILE A 86 -8.77 -8.62 -27.90
N TYR A 87 -9.52 -9.54 -28.50
CA TYR A 87 -9.76 -10.88 -27.93
C TYR A 87 -8.50 -11.73 -27.99
N LEU A 88 -7.77 -11.63 -29.11
CA LEU A 88 -6.49 -12.32 -29.25
C LEU A 88 -5.45 -11.80 -28.27
N LEU A 89 -5.41 -10.49 -28.03
CA LEU A 89 -4.52 -9.87 -27.04
C LEU A 89 -4.85 -10.30 -25.61
N HIS A 90 -6.13 -10.40 -25.24
CA HIS A 90 -6.53 -10.91 -23.93
C HIS A 90 -6.07 -12.36 -23.73
N LEU A 91 -6.33 -13.23 -24.72
CA LEU A 91 -5.90 -14.62 -24.68
C LEU A 91 -4.36 -14.71 -24.62
N LEU A 92 -3.66 -13.88 -25.39
CA LEU A 92 -2.20 -13.82 -25.34
C LEU A 92 -1.70 -13.46 -23.95
N VAL A 93 -2.21 -12.39 -23.33
CA VAL A 93 -1.81 -11.96 -21.98
C VAL A 93 -2.10 -13.05 -20.96
N TYR A 94 -3.24 -13.73 -21.07
CA TYR A 94 -3.60 -14.89 -20.23
C TYR A 94 -2.59 -16.04 -20.38
N CYS A 95 -2.21 -16.40 -21.59
CA CYS A 95 -1.21 -17.43 -21.85
C CYS A 95 0.17 -17.00 -21.34
N MET A 96 0.57 -15.76 -21.61
CA MET A 96 1.82 -15.21 -21.14
C MET A 96 1.95 -15.20 -19.62
N ASP A 97 0.85 -14.97 -18.91
CA ASP A 97 0.86 -14.96 -17.44
C ASP A 97 1.22 -16.33 -16.86
N ARG A 98 0.86 -17.39 -17.54
CA ARG A 98 1.01 -18.77 -17.05
C ARG A 98 2.25 -19.48 -17.58
N ALA A 99 2.61 -19.21 -18.82
CA ALA A 99 3.70 -19.90 -19.52
C ALA A 99 5.09 -19.71 -18.89
N ILE A 100 5.32 -18.60 -18.15
CA ILE A 100 6.65 -18.22 -17.65
C ILE A 100 6.86 -18.50 -16.17
N ILE A 101 5.82 -18.78 -15.39
CA ILE A 101 5.91 -18.75 -13.93
C ILE A 101 6.95 -19.73 -13.34
N GLN A 102 7.06 -20.91 -13.89
CA GLN A 102 8.05 -21.89 -13.41
C GLN A 102 9.48 -21.45 -13.71
N CYS A 103 9.70 -20.96 -14.92
CA CYS A 103 11.01 -20.42 -15.33
C CYS A 103 11.36 -19.20 -14.48
N TYR A 104 10.42 -18.30 -14.24
CA TYR A 104 10.63 -17.12 -13.40
C TYR A 104 11.02 -17.54 -11.96
N ASN A 105 10.27 -18.41 -11.33
CA ASN A 105 10.51 -18.85 -9.95
C ASN A 105 11.87 -19.56 -9.78
N THR A 106 12.38 -20.25 -10.81
CA THR A 106 13.71 -20.89 -10.75
C THR A 106 14.88 -19.91 -10.90
N LEU A 107 14.62 -18.72 -11.44
CA LEU A 107 15.63 -17.69 -11.68
C LEU A 107 15.54 -16.54 -10.68
N GLU A 108 14.46 -16.48 -9.92
CA GLU A 108 14.26 -15.48 -8.89
C GLU A 108 15.17 -15.79 -7.72
N THR A 109 16.37 -15.20 -7.75
CA THR A 109 17.28 -15.18 -6.62
C THR A 109 17.27 -13.78 -6.05
N PHE A 110 16.70 -13.62 -4.86
CA PHE A 110 16.84 -12.38 -4.13
C PHE A 110 18.06 -12.49 -3.23
N GLU A 111 18.96 -11.55 -3.37
CA GLU A 111 20.19 -11.50 -2.58
C GLU A 111 19.94 -10.90 -1.20
N GLU A 112 18.87 -10.11 -1.03
CA GLU A 112 18.53 -9.40 0.19
C GLU A 112 17.11 -9.73 0.69
N GLU A 113 16.89 -9.61 2.01
CA GLU A 113 15.56 -9.81 2.63
C GLU A 113 14.52 -8.80 2.16
N TYR A 114 14.98 -7.69 1.59
CA TYR A 114 14.17 -6.55 1.16
C TYR A 114 14.81 -5.88 -0.07
N GLU A 115 14.04 -5.67 -1.10
CA GLU A 115 14.49 -5.02 -2.34
C GLU A 115 13.44 -4.03 -2.86
N GLU A 116 13.89 -2.87 -3.34
CA GLU A 116 13.07 -1.93 -4.12
C GLU A 116 13.17 -2.28 -5.60
N ILE A 117 12.01 -2.44 -6.28
CA ILE A 117 11.93 -2.80 -7.68
C ILE A 117 11.09 -1.80 -8.49
N GLU A 118 11.56 -1.41 -9.66
CA GLU A 118 10.78 -0.54 -10.56
C GLU A 118 9.78 -1.33 -11.42
N GLY A 119 10.08 -2.59 -11.69
CA GLY A 119 9.28 -3.48 -12.54
C GLY A 119 10.12 -4.56 -13.19
N LEU A 120 9.45 -5.53 -13.83
CA LEU A 120 10.08 -6.64 -14.55
C LEU A 120 10.37 -6.30 -16.03
N ASN A 121 9.78 -5.21 -16.53
CA ASN A 121 9.97 -4.68 -17.88
C ASN A 121 10.72 -3.35 -17.83
N ASP A 122 11.51 -3.05 -18.87
CA ASP A 122 12.29 -1.82 -19.00
C ASP A 122 11.63 -0.76 -19.90
N ASN A 123 10.59 -1.15 -20.66
CA ASN A 123 9.82 -0.26 -21.53
C ASN A 123 8.65 0.45 -20.85
N TRP A 124 8.62 0.50 -19.53
CA TRP A 124 7.50 1.10 -18.78
C TRP A 124 7.31 2.60 -19.09
N LYS A 125 8.38 3.31 -19.43
CA LYS A 125 8.30 4.73 -19.86
C LYS A 125 7.56 4.90 -21.19
N GLU A 126 7.69 3.93 -22.09
CA GLU A 126 7.06 3.95 -23.41
C GLU A 126 5.61 3.46 -23.36
N THR A 127 5.36 2.42 -22.58
CA THR A 127 4.05 1.78 -22.47
C THR A 127 3.15 2.39 -21.41
N GLY A 128 3.70 3.12 -20.44
CA GLY A 128 2.97 3.54 -19.25
C GLY A 128 2.59 2.39 -18.30
N ILE A 129 3.18 1.18 -18.53
CA ILE A 129 2.83 -0.05 -17.81
C ILE A 129 4.08 -0.61 -17.14
N SER A 130 4.05 -0.80 -15.83
CA SER A 130 5.03 -1.57 -15.06
C SER A 130 4.45 -2.91 -14.66
N ILE A 131 5.17 -4.01 -14.93
CA ILE A 131 4.75 -5.37 -14.59
C ILE A 131 5.52 -5.85 -13.37
N LEU A 132 4.80 -6.46 -12.43
CA LEU A 132 5.34 -6.97 -11.18
C LEU A 132 4.87 -8.40 -10.96
N LYS A 133 5.67 -9.20 -10.24
CA LYS A 133 5.20 -10.49 -9.74
C LYS A 133 4.13 -10.27 -8.69
N ARG A 134 3.07 -11.04 -8.76
CA ARG A 134 2.02 -11.03 -7.74
C ARG A 134 2.47 -11.84 -6.53
N VAL A 135 2.50 -11.22 -5.38
CA VAL A 135 2.67 -11.94 -4.12
C VAL A 135 1.34 -12.57 -3.70
N SER A 136 1.38 -13.71 -3.02
CA SER A 136 0.17 -14.35 -2.53
C SER A 136 -0.57 -13.45 -1.54
N CYS A 137 -1.89 -13.55 -1.53
CA CYS A 137 -2.72 -12.83 -0.59
C CYS A 137 -3.73 -13.78 0.04
N ALA A 138 -3.76 -13.81 1.38
CA ALA A 138 -4.67 -14.68 2.12
C ALA A 138 -6.14 -14.24 2.01
N TRP A 139 -6.38 -12.99 1.62
CA TRP A 139 -7.72 -12.45 1.48
C TRP A 139 -8.15 -12.53 0.03
N GLN A 140 -9.16 -13.37 -0.23
CA GLN A 140 -9.83 -13.32 -1.53
C GLN A 140 -10.76 -12.12 -1.52
N VAL A 141 -10.67 -11.31 -2.54
CA VAL A 141 -11.72 -10.36 -2.87
C VAL A 141 -12.98 -11.17 -3.15
N CYS A 142 -14.08 -10.86 -2.48
CA CYS A 142 -15.35 -11.49 -2.80
C CYS A 142 -15.69 -11.20 -4.25
N ASN A 143 -15.80 -12.24 -5.03
CA ASN A 143 -16.40 -12.42 -6.35
C ASN A 143 -16.84 -11.21 -7.21
N ILE A 144 -16.18 -10.09 -7.05
CA ILE A 144 -16.17 -9.08 -8.08
C ILE A 144 -14.94 -9.43 -8.90
N GLY A 145 -14.98 -10.63 -9.50
CA GLY A 145 -14.01 -11.04 -10.49
C GLY A 145 -14.09 -10.04 -11.62
N SER A 146 -13.22 -9.05 -11.62
CA SER A 146 -13.01 -8.32 -12.85
C SER A 146 -12.30 -9.27 -13.81
N CYS A 147 -12.70 -9.26 -15.05
CA CYS A 147 -12.00 -9.90 -16.18
C CYS A 147 -10.48 -9.76 -16.06
N GLU A 148 -10.04 -8.62 -15.56
CA GLU A 148 -8.67 -8.25 -15.29
C GLU A 148 -7.97 -9.18 -14.28
N GLU A 149 -8.63 -9.63 -13.22
CA GLU A 149 -8.00 -10.50 -12.21
C GLU A 149 -7.72 -11.92 -12.72
N SER A 150 -8.55 -12.42 -13.63
CA SER A 150 -8.31 -13.73 -14.24
C SER A 150 -7.14 -13.73 -15.21
N LEU A 151 -6.86 -12.60 -15.86
CA LEU A 151 -5.72 -12.43 -16.76
C LEU A 151 -4.37 -12.33 -16.03
N PHE A 152 -4.38 -11.80 -14.80
CA PHE A 152 -3.18 -11.47 -14.02
C PHE A 152 -3.06 -12.33 -12.76
N TYR A 153 -2.99 -13.63 -12.93
CA TYR A 153 -2.89 -14.59 -11.82
C TYR A 153 -1.51 -14.59 -11.15
N ASN A 154 -0.44 -14.60 -11.95
CA ASN A 154 0.95 -14.69 -11.47
C ASN A 154 1.66 -13.33 -11.46
N PHE A 155 1.28 -12.46 -12.37
CA PHE A 155 1.86 -11.13 -12.53
C PHE A 155 0.73 -10.12 -12.62
N TYR A 156 0.91 -8.95 -12.04
CA TYR A 156 -0.03 -7.84 -12.19
C TYR A 156 0.68 -6.64 -12.81
N TYR A 157 -0.07 -5.64 -13.23
CA TYR A 157 0.48 -4.43 -13.77
C TYR A 157 0.06 -3.20 -12.97
N ILE A 158 0.89 -2.19 -13.02
CA ILE A 158 0.65 -0.85 -12.48
C ILE A 158 0.69 0.13 -13.65
N GLU A 159 -0.30 1.02 -13.70
CA GLU A 159 -0.28 2.16 -14.60
C GLU A 159 0.62 3.24 -14.02
N MET A 160 1.62 3.65 -14.80
CA MET A 160 2.51 4.72 -14.41
C MET A 160 1.87 6.06 -14.78
N GLN A 161 1.93 7.01 -13.88
CA GLN A 161 1.46 8.38 -14.08
C GLN A 161 2.66 9.35 -14.04
N GLU A 162 2.57 10.46 -14.78
CA GLU A 162 3.68 11.42 -14.85
C GLU A 162 3.95 12.11 -13.51
N ASP A 163 2.90 12.34 -12.73
CA ASP A 163 2.93 13.05 -11.45
C ASP A 163 3.11 12.13 -10.23
N ILE A 164 3.07 10.80 -10.42
CA ILE A 164 3.18 9.83 -9.33
C ILE A 164 4.15 8.72 -9.70
N LYS A 165 5.23 8.62 -8.95
CA LYS A 165 6.15 7.47 -8.98
C LYS A 165 5.67 6.43 -7.97
N ILE A 166 5.41 5.20 -8.42
CA ILE A 166 5.14 4.07 -7.52
C ILE A 166 6.46 3.36 -7.25
N SER A 167 6.84 3.31 -5.97
CA SER A 167 8.01 2.60 -5.50
C SER A 167 7.57 1.28 -4.87
N ASN A 168 8.00 0.18 -5.47
CA ASN A 168 7.61 -1.16 -5.06
C ASN A 168 8.72 -1.78 -4.23
N HIS A 169 8.37 -2.21 -3.03
CA HIS A 169 9.26 -2.82 -2.07
C HIS A 169 8.82 -4.27 -1.85
N VAL A 170 9.72 -5.23 -2.06
CA VAL A 170 9.42 -6.64 -1.88
C VAL A 170 10.09 -7.14 -0.62
N LEU A 171 9.30 -7.67 0.31
CA LEU A 171 9.80 -8.31 1.51
C LEU A 171 9.69 -9.83 1.36
N GLN A 172 10.85 -10.48 1.32
CA GLN A 172 10.97 -11.92 1.07
C GLN A 172 10.95 -12.77 2.34
N ARG A 173 10.93 -12.12 3.48
CA ARG A 173 11.03 -12.80 4.76
C ARG A 173 9.81 -13.67 5.02
N PRO A 174 9.95 -15.03 5.09
CA PRO A 174 8.88 -15.90 5.58
C PRO A 174 8.44 -15.57 7.00
N SER A 175 9.19 -14.73 7.70
CA SER A 175 9.06 -14.44 9.12
C SER A 175 8.00 -13.42 9.49
N VAL A 176 7.51 -12.59 8.56
CA VAL A 176 6.36 -11.71 8.87
C VAL A 176 5.12 -12.53 9.13
N LEU A 177 4.93 -13.58 8.32
CA LEU A 177 3.91 -14.60 8.61
C LEU A 177 4.62 -15.92 8.90
N LYS A 178 4.75 -16.27 10.17
CA LYS A 178 5.24 -17.61 10.57
C LYS A 178 4.42 -18.67 9.85
N SER A 179 5.08 -19.69 9.28
CA SER A 179 4.43 -20.81 8.63
C SER A 179 3.33 -21.40 9.52
N GLY A 180 2.10 -21.50 8.99
CA GLY A 180 0.94 -22.01 9.71
C GLY A 180 0.19 -21.00 10.59
N LYS A 181 0.54 -19.71 10.54
CA LYS A 181 -0.22 -18.67 11.25
C LYS A 181 -1.63 -18.52 10.65
N LEU A 182 -2.64 -18.52 11.50
CA LEU A 182 -4.06 -18.43 11.09
C LEU A 182 -4.57 -16.99 11.04
N ASN A 183 -3.89 -16.09 11.74
CA ASN A 183 -4.29 -14.70 11.88
C ASN A 183 -3.08 -13.79 11.74
N LEU A 184 -3.27 -12.64 11.09
CA LEU A 184 -2.38 -11.49 11.15
C LEU A 184 -2.79 -10.66 12.37
N ARG A 185 -1.93 -10.58 13.39
CA ARG A 185 -2.19 -9.75 14.56
C ARG A 185 -1.71 -8.34 14.31
N VAL A 186 -2.63 -7.39 14.32
CA VAL A 186 -2.35 -5.99 14.08
C VAL A 186 -2.68 -5.16 15.32
N ALA A 187 -1.93 -4.10 15.53
CA ALA A 187 -2.12 -3.22 16.67
C ALA A 187 -2.05 -1.74 16.27
N ILE A 188 -2.72 -0.92 17.08
CA ILE A 188 -2.55 0.52 17.08
C ILE A 188 -2.02 0.98 18.44
N SER A 189 -1.24 2.03 18.43
CA SER A 189 -0.81 2.72 19.65
C SER A 189 -1.13 4.21 19.54
N PRO A 190 -2.23 4.68 20.13
CA PRO A 190 -2.63 6.10 20.13
C PRO A 190 -1.65 7.04 20.86
N LEU A 191 -0.65 6.50 21.50
CA LEU A 191 0.43 7.12 22.27
C LEU A 191 -0.05 7.90 23.48
N THR A 192 -0.58 9.13 23.30
CA THR A 192 -0.79 10.03 24.41
C THR A 192 -2.15 10.73 24.38
N LYS A 193 -2.67 11.04 25.56
CA LYS A 193 -3.80 11.95 25.78
C LYS A 193 -3.37 13.39 26.01
N GLU A 194 -2.07 13.63 26.26
CA GLU A 194 -1.53 14.93 26.52
C GLU A 194 -1.44 15.77 25.24
N GLU A 195 -1.62 17.08 25.34
CA GLU A 195 -1.41 18.02 24.23
C GLU A 195 0.08 18.29 24.03
N VAL A 196 0.71 17.41 23.28
CA VAL A 196 2.16 17.44 23.03
C VAL A 196 2.54 18.18 21.74
N VAL A 197 1.64 18.25 20.76
CA VAL A 197 1.88 18.92 19.49
C VAL A 197 1.56 20.40 19.62
N VAL A 198 2.52 21.26 19.30
CA VAL A 198 2.34 22.71 19.25
C VAL A 198 2.25 23.13 17.80
N PHE A 199 1.13 23.71 17.43
CA PHE A 199 0.92 24.29 16.11
C PHE A 199 1.27 25.78 16.10
N SER A 200 1.72 26.27 14.95
CA SER A 200 1.88 27.72 14.74
C SER A 200 0.53 28.42 14.74
N GLU A 201 0.56 29.71 15.08
CA GLU A 201 -0.53 30.59 14.67
C GLU A 201 -0.63 30.60 13.13
N PRO A 202 -1.84 30.80 12.59
CA PRO A 202 -2.02 30.92 11.14
C PRO A 202 -1.18 32.06 10.55
N TYR A 203 -0.49 31.79 9.46
CA TYR A 203 0.36 32.76 8.77
C TYR A 203 0.12 32.76 7.26
N GLU A 204 0.29 33.92 6.63
CA GLU A 204 0.15 34.06 5.19
C GLU A 204 1.39 33.56 4.43
N ARG A 205 1.15 32.84 3.35
CA ARG A 205 2.18 32.42 2.39
C ARG A 205 1.60 32.34 0.98
N VAL A 206 2.46 32.53 -0.02
CA VAL A 206 2.09 32.31 -1.42
C VAL A 206 2.13 30.83 -1.73
N ASN A 207 1.00 30.26 -2.12
CA ASN A 207 0.92 28.88 -2.58
C ASN A 207 1.75 28.72 -3.86
N ILE A 208 2.64 27.74 -3.87
CA ILE A 208 3.59 27.52 -4.99
C ILE A 208 2.89 27.09 -6.29
N HIS A 209 1.74 26.43 -6.19
CA HIS A 209 0.96 25.95 -7.34
C HIS A 209 0.01 27.03 -7.86
N THR A 210 -0.82 27.61 -6.98
CA THR A 210 -1.85 28.58 -7.40
C THR A 210 -1.35 30.01 -7.52
N LYS A 211 -0.16 30.31 -7.00
CA LYS A 211 0.44 31.67 -6.90
C LYS A 211 -0.43 32.65 -6.10
N GLN A 212 -1.39 32.18 -5.33
CA GLN A 212 -2.28 32.98 -4.49
C GLN A 212 -1.78 32.99 -3.05
N LYS A 213 -2.03 34.07 -2.32
CA LYS A 213 -1.83 34.13 -0.87
C LYS A 213 -2.89 33.27 -0.18
N GLN A 214 -2.45 32.40 0.71
CA GLN A 214 -3.28 31.52 1.52
C GLN A 214 -2.76 31.50 2.94
N HIS A 215 -3.62 31.13 3.89
CA HIS A 215 -3.24 30.96 5.28
C HIS A 215 -2.82 29.51 5.54
N TYR A 216 -1.75 29.35 6.31
CA TYR A 216 -1.15 28.06 6.62
C TYR A 216 -0.92 27.90 8.11
N PHE A 217 -0.88 26.65 8.55
CA PHE A 217 -0.37 26.25 9.86
C PHE A 217 0.66 25.14 9.70
N ARG A 218 1.53 24.99 10.69
CA ARG A 218 2.55 23.93 10.75
C ARG A 218 2.72 23.42 12.16
N VAL A 219 3.34 22.25 12.30
CA VAL A 219 3.86 21.80 13.59
C VAL A 219 5.14 22.57 13.88
N GLU A 220 5.17 23.30 15.01
CA GLU A 220 6.35 24.03 15.44
C GLU A 220 7.26 23.18 16.32
N THR A 221 6.67 22.47 17.25
CA THR A 221 7.44 21.60 18.15
C THR A 221 6.55 20.50 18.74
N ILE A 222 7.19 19.47 19.23
CA ILE A 222 6.59 18.40 20.02
C ILE A 222 7.14 18.52 21.44
N LYS A 223 6.26 18.61 22.43
CA LYS A 223 6.62 18.62 23.86
C LYS A 223 6.88 17.20 24.36
N ASN A 224 7.68 17.10 25.43
CA ASN A 224 7.90 15.84 26.14
C ASN A 224 8.47 14.73 25.24
N THR A 225 9.36 15.06 24.33
CA THR A 225 9.93 14.15 23.33
C THR A 225 10.60 12.92 23.95
N GLU A 226 11.38 13.10 25.04
CA GLU A 226 12.02 11.98 25.76
C GLU A 226 11.00 10.98 26.32
N TRP A 227 9.92 11.48 26.89
CA TRP A 227 8.85 10.63 27.38
C TRP A 227 8.12 9.92 26.25
N LEU A 228 7.79 10.60 25.15
CA LEU A 228 7.17 10.00 23.97
C LEU A 228 8.05 8.91 23.35
N GLU A 229 9.35 9.13 23.25
CA GLU A 229 10.31 8.16 22.77
C GLU A 229 10.29 6.89 23.62
N GLN A 230 10.32 7.05 24.95
CA GLN A 230 10.23 5.92 25.87
C GLN A 230 8.89 5.17 25.75
N GLU A 231 7.78 5.87 25.51
CA GLU A 231 6.49 5.24 25.27
C GLU A 231 6.45 4.49 23.95
N ILE A 232 7.06 5.03 22.88
CA ILE A 232 7.19 4.35 21.59
C ILE A 232 7.96 3.04 21.79
N ILE A 233 9.13 3.09 22.44
CA ILE A 233 9.96 1.89 22.71
C ILE A 233 9.17 0.87 23.52
N ARG A 234 8.53 1.28 24.62
CA ARG A 234 7.72 0.39 25.48
C ARG A 234 6.57 -0.26 24.74
N ASN A 235 5.88 0.50 23.88
CA ASN A 235 4.74 0.00 23.11
C ASN A 235 5.20 -0.96 22.00
N MET A 236 6.37 -0.73 21.40
CA MET A 236 6.98 -1.66 20.46
C MET A 236 7.40 -2.97 21.15
N GLU A 237 8.07 -2.92 22.30
CA GLU A 237 8.44 -4.11 23.07
C GLU A 237 7.20 -4.88 23.55
N TYR A 238 6.20 -4.18 24.09
CA TYR A 238 4.94 -4.78 24.49
C TYR A 238 4.27 -5.51 23.33
N SER A 239 4.17 -4.85 22.19
CA SER A 239 3.57 -5.41 20.97
C SER A 239 4.34 -6.65 20.50
N GLY A 240 5.67 -6.62 20.53
CA GLY A 240 6.51 -7.76 20.16
C GLY A 240 6.33 -8.96 21.10
N THR A 241 6.15 -8.73 22.41
CA THR A 241 5.88 -9.82 23.38
C THR A 241 4.46 -10.41 23.25
N HIS A 242 3.55 -9.71 22.58
CA HIS A 242 2.18 -10.17 22.30
C HIS A 242 2.01 -10.67 20.86
N ASP A 243 3.11 -11.00 20.17
CA ASP A 243 3.13 -11.52 18.81
C ASP A 243 2.36 -10.65 17.80
N VAL A 244 2.42 -9.33 17.97
CA VAL A 244 1.89 -8.37 16.99
C VAL A 244 2.77 -8.40 15.74
N ASP A 245 2.15 -8.46 14.56
CA ASP A 245 2.85 -8.47 13.27
C ASP A 245 3.03 -7.07 12.70
N ILE A 246 2.00 -6.23 12.87
CA ILE A 246 2.00 -4.85 12.37
C ILE A 246 1.54 -3.93 13.49
N LEU A 247 2.36 -2.95 13.84
CA LEU A 247 2.02 -1.88 14.78
C LEU A 247 1.95 -0.56 14.04
N VAL A 248 0.85 0.19 14.24
CA VAL A 248 0.66 1.51 13.64
C VAL A 248 0.57 2.57 14.74
N PHE A 249 1.42 3.57 14.63
CA PHE A 249 1.39 4.78 15.44
C PHE A 249 0.66 5.92 14.73
N PRO A 250 0.27 7.00 15.43
CA PRO A 250 -0.49 8.10 14.86
C PRO A 250 0.38 9.10 14.08
N GLU A 251 -0.27 10.09 13.50
CA GLU A 251 0.33 11.21 12.78
C GLU A 251 0.88 12.28 13.74
N MET A 252 1.90 13.04 13.29
CA MET A 252 2.44 14.26 13.91
C MET A 252 3.08 14.11 15.31
N LEU A 253 3.31 12.91 15.78
CA LEU A 253 3.90 12.66 17.11
C LEU A 253 5.35 12.19 17.05
N GLY A 254 5.96 12.14 15.88
CA GLY A 254 7.34 11.73 15.66
C GLY A 254 8.29 12.90 15.41
N SER A 255 9.57 12.73 15.74
CA SER A 255 10.66 13.57 15.27
C SER A 255 11.78 12.70 14.69
N GLN A 256 12.66 13.31 13.88
CA GLN A 256 13.80 12.59 13.31
C GLN A 256 14.76 12.10 14.42
N GLU A 257 14.92 12.86 15.47
CA GLU A 257 15.74 12.46 16.63
C GLU A 257 15.14 11.24 17.33
N MET A 258 13.85 11.26 17.66
CA MET A 258 13.18 10.08 18.24
C MET A 258 13.27 8.85 17.33
N LEU A 259 13.14 9.01 16.02
CA LEU A 259 13.30 7.90 15.08
C LEU A 259 14.70 7.29 15.16
N ASN A 260 15.74 8.11 15.12
CA ASN A 260 17.12 7.67 15.21
C ASN A 260 17.38 6.95 16.54
N ASN A 261 16.94 7.53 17.66
CA ASN A 261 17.12 6.94 19.00
C ASN A 261 16.40 5.58 19.14
N VAL A 262 15.19 5.46 18.59
CA VAL A 262 14.44 4.19 18.58
C VAL A 262 15.16 3.13 17.76
N LEU A 263 15.65 3.49 16.56
CA LEU A 263 16.42 2.57 15.73
C LEU A 263 17.70 2.12 16.43
N ASP A 264 18.47 3.04 17.00
CA ASP A 264 19.71 2.75 17.73
C ASP A 264 19.43 1.87 18.94
N PHE A 265 18.36 2.15 19.70
CA PHE A 265 17.96 1.32 20.83
C PHE A 265 17.73 -0.13 20.42
N PHE A 266 16.96 -0.40 19.38
CA PHE A 266 16.68 -1.77 18.95
C PHE A 266 17.84 -2.43 18.18
N GLN A 267 18.72 -1.66 17.57
CA GLN A 267 19.97 -2.19 17.00
C GLN A 267 20.93 -2.68 18.08
N GLN A 268 21.01 -1.96 19.20
CA GLN A 268 21.85 -2.31 20.35
C GLN A 268 21.24 -3.43 21.20
N ASN A 269 19.92 -3.53 21.25
CA ASN A 269 19.16 -4.51 22.06
C ASN A 269 18.47 -5.55 21.16
N ARG A 270 19.27 -6.39 20.48
CA ARG A 270 18.76 -7.36 19.48
C ARG A 270 17.93 -8.48 20.07
N ASP A 271 18.04 -8.76 21.36
CA ASP A 271 17.24 -9.72 22.13
C ASP A 271 15.80 -9.25 22.36
N LYS A 272 15.56 -7.95 22.26
CA LYS A 272 14.22 -7.38 22.43
C LYS A 272 13.31 -7.77 21.28
N LYS A 273 12.14 -8.29 21.62
CA LYS A 273 11.10 -8.60 20.64
C LYS A 273 10.35 -7.35 20.25
N VAL A 274 10.18 -7.16 18.95
CA VAL A 274 9.41 -6.06 18.35
C VAL A 274 8.52 -6.62 17.23
N PRO A 275 7.45 -5.91 16.85
CA PRO A 275 6.69 -6.29 15.66
C PRO A 275 7.58 -6.28 14.41
N PRO A 276 7.41 -7.26 13.48
CA PRO A 276 8.12 -7.26 12.22
C PRO A 276 7.95 -5.97 11.41
N LEU A 277 6.74 -5.40 11.43
CA LEU A 277 6.44 -4.15 10.72
C LEU A 277 5.91 -3.10 11.70
N VAL A 278 6.52 -1.91 11.67
CA VAL A 278 6.10 -0.78 12.50
C VAL A 278 5.94 0.46 11.63
N VAL A 279 4.73 1.01 11.60
CA VAL A 279 4.48 2.34 11.04
C VAL A 279 4.76 3.35 12.15
N PHE A 280 5.90 4.01 12.05
CA PHE A 280 6.38 4.97 13.05
C PHE A 280 5.49 6.23 13.07
N PRO A 281 5.36 6.93 14.21
CA PRO A 281 4.62 8.20 14.26
C PRO A 281 5.11 9.14 13.17
N SER A 282 4.20 9.78 12.43
CA SER A 282 4.67 10.64 11.36
C SER A 282 5.41 11.85 11.88
N ILE A 283 6.38 12.28 11.09
CA ILE A 283 7.35 13.31 11.40
C ILE A 283 7.03 14.52 10.52
N TRP A 284 6.89 15.68 11.14
CA TRP A 284 6.87 16.94 10.43
C TRP A 284 8.31 17.37 10.16
N GLU A 285 8.69 17.38 8.88
CA GLU A 285 10.02 17.80 8.45
C GLU A 285 9.98 19.17 7.83
N LYS A 286 10.83 20.03 8.34
CA LYS A 286 11.03 21.38 7.87
C LYS A 286 12.35 21.45 7.11
N THR A 287 12.31 21.94 5.88
CA THR A 287 13.55 22.27 5.17
C THR A 287 14.10 23.63 5.61
N GLU A 288 15.42 23.81 5.48
CA GLU A 288 16.09 25.05 5.90
C GLU A 288 15.52 26.31 5.23
N ASP A 289 15.00 26.18 4.03
CA ASP A 289 14.42 27.26 3.25
C ASP A 289 12.90 27.43 3.42
N ASP A 290 12.27 26.66 4.31
CA ASP A 290 10.80 26.57 4.49
C ASP A 290 10.01 26.27 3.20
N ARG A 291 10.66 25.80 2.13
CA ARG A 291 10.01 25.62 0.83
C ARG A 291 9.39 24.24 0.63
N ASN A 292 9.93 23.24 1.32
CA ASN A 292 9.56 21.84 1.12
C ASN A 292 9.20 21.15 2.45
N ASN A 293 8.28 21.74 3.21
CA ASN A 293 7.80 21.08 4.42
C ASN A 293 7.04 19.80 4.06
N THR A 294 7.29 18.75 4.81
CA THR A 294 6.65 17.44 4.59
C THR A 294 6.18 16.84 5.89
N ASN A 295 5.16 16.02 5.81
CA ASN A 295 4.67 15.16 6.88
C ASN A 295 4.92 13.72 6.44
N VAL A 296 5.83 13.02 7.12
CA VAL A 296 6.41 11.74 6.65
C VAL A 296 6.17 10.64 7.66
N SER A 297 5.59 9.53 7.24
CA SER A 297 5.52 8.31 8.02
C SER A 297 6.55 7.30 7.53
N CYS A 298 7.30 6.70 8.46
CA CYS A 298 8.31 5.68 8.16
C CYS A 298 7.77 4.29 8.43
N LEU A 299 8.00 3.36 7.50
CA LEU A 299 7.83 1.93 7.77
C LEU A 299 9.15 1.34 8.22
N LEU A 300 9.14 0.72 9.40
CA LEU A 300 10.31 0.07 9.98
C LEU A 300 10.19 -1.45 9.88
N LEU A 301 11.31 -2.10 9.59
CA LEU A 301 11.47 -3.54 9.68
C LEU A 301 12.14 -3.89 11.02
N ASP A 302 11.46 -4.73 11.82
CA ASP A 302 11.92 -5.18 13.15
C ASP A 302 12.32 -4.02 14.10
N GLY A 303 11.80 -2.81 13.86
CA GLY A 303 12.19 -1.61 14.62
C GLY A 303 13.66 -1.18 14.44
N ARG A 304 14.40 -1.75 13.50
CA ARG A 304 15.86 -1.57 13.33
C ARG A 304 16.26 -0.95 12.01
N GLN A 305 15.41 -0.98 11.03
CA GLN A 305 15.69 -0.51 9.68
C GLN A 305 14.49 0.24 9.11
N ILE A 306 14.75 1.37 8.46
CA ILE A 306 13.73 2.07 7.68
C ILE A 306 13.64 1.36 6.32
N MET A 307 12.47 0.83 6.01
CA MET A 307 12.19 0.27 4.68
C MET A 307 11.92 1.38 3.67
N PHE A 308 11.00 2.28 4.01
CA PHE A 308 10.71 3.44 3.20
C PHE A 308 10.07 4.56 4.03
N ARG A 309 10.01 5.72 3.41
CA ARG A 309 9.39 6.94 3.93
C ARG A 309 8.23 7.33 3.03
N GLN A 310 7.02 7.39 3.57
CA GLN A 310 5.83 7.81 2.86
C GLN A 310 5.48 9.24 3.22
N ASN A 311 5.50 10.14 2.25
CA ASN A 311 5.05 11.51 2.41
C ASN A 311 3.53 11.61 2.37
N LYS A 312 2.95 12.46 3.19
CA LYS A 312 1.56 12.90 3.05
C LYS A 312 1.42 13.71 1.76
N ARG A 313 0.36 13.45 1.01
CA ARG A 313 0.18 14.01 -0.33
C ARG A 313 -0.78 15.19 -0.37
N ILE A 314 -1.84 15.15 0.40
CA ILE A 314 -2.93 16.13 0.36
C ILE A 314 -2.91 16.97 1.63
N CYS A 315 -2.81 18.29 1.46
CA CYS A 315 -2.88 19.22 2.58
C CYS A 315 -4.25 19.15 3.25
N PHE A 316 -4.26 18.95 4.56
CA PHE A 316 -5.46 19.14 5.34
C PHE A 316 -5.79 20.63 5.43
N TYR A 317 -7.05 20.99 5.61
CA TYR A 317 -7.46 22.35 5.93
C TYR A 317 -8.62 22.38 6.91
N TYR A 318 -8.67 23.44 7.68
CA TYR A 318 -9.83 23.78 8.50
C TYR A 318 -10.31 25.21 8.18
N LYS A 319 -11.50 25.55 8.66
CA LYS A 319 -12.00 26.93 8.59
C LYS A 319 -11.82 27.57 9.96
N ASP A 320 -11.20 28.73 9.99
CA ASP A 320 -11.11 29.56 11.16
C ASP A 320 -12.47 30.21 11.50
N LYS A 321 -12.54 30.94 12.62
CA LYS A 321 -13.78 31.55 13.15
C LYS A 321 -14.44 32.53 12.17
N ASP A 322 -13.68 33.19 11.34
CA ASP A 322 -14.13 34.09 10.28
C ASP A 322 -14.47 33.39 8.96
N GLY A 323 -14.31 32.06 8.89
CA GLY A 323 -14.54 31.26 7.70
C GLY A 323 -13.34 31.13 6.75
N THR A 324 -12.21 31.76 7.08
CA THR A 324 -10.97 31.67 6.31
C THR A 324 -10.43 30.25 6.34
N LYS A 325 -10.04 29.71 5.18
CA LYS A 325 -9.38 28.40 5.10
C LYS A 325 -7.93 28.52 5.52
N VAL A 326 -7.53 27.68 6.47
CA VAL A 326 -6.16 27.56 6.94
C VAL A 326 -5.66 26.16 6.57
N PHE A 327 -4.62 26.09 5.75
CA PHE A 327 -4.09 24.85 5.19
C PHE A 327 -2.89 24.34 6.00
N GLU A 328 -2.74 23.04 6.07
CA GLU A 328 -1.51 22.40 6.52
C GLU A 328 -0.38 22.78 5.55
N ASP A 329 0.74 23.33 6.09
CA ASP A 329 1.85 23.81 5.26
C ASP A 329 2.74 22.66 4.78
N ILE A 330 2.18 21.79 3.97
CA ILE A 330 2.90 20.76 3.24
C ILE A 330 3.20 21.33 1.86
N ASN A 331 4.47 21.64 1.62
CA ASN A 331 4.91 22.15 0.34
C ASN A 331 5.77 21.11 -0.37
N ARG A 332 5.44 20.88 -1.62
CA ARG A 332 6.22 20.00 -2.49
C ARG A 332 6.64 20.77 -3.73
N ASP A 333 7.82 20.45 -4.21
CA ASP A 333 8.25 20.93 -5.51
C ASP A 333 7.30 20.33 -6.58
N PRO A 334 6.58 21.16 -7.34
CA PRO A 334 5.66 20.67 -8.37
C PRO A 334 6.37 19.92 -9.52
N ASN A 335 7.70 20.03 -9.62
CA ASN A 335 8.51 19.37 -10.63
C ASN A 335 9.01 17.98 -10.16
N VAL A 336 8.77 17.62 -8.90
CA VAL A 336 9.15 16.32 -8.34
C VAL A 336 7.91 15.44 -8.20
N PRO A 337 7.86 14.28 -8.88
CA PRO A 337 6.72 13.36 -8.75
C PRO A 337 6.51 12.94 -7.29
N ASP A 338 5.26 12.81 -6.90
CA ASP A 338 4.91 12.20 -5.62
C ASP A 338 5.33 10.72 -5.62
N ILE A 339 5.91 10.26 -4.52
CA ILE A 339 6.26 8.86 -4.35
C ILE A 339 5.17 8.17 -3.53
N LEU A 340 4.60 7.12 -4.10
CA LEU A 340 3.67 6.23 -3.43
C LEU A 340 4.34 4.87 -3.22
N ASN A 341 4.65 4.55 -1.97
CA ASN A 341 5.34 3.33 -1.62
C ASN A 341 4.36 2.17 -1.41
N VAL A 342 4.69 1.01 -1.93
CA VAL A 342 3.92 -0.23 -1.82
C VAL A 342 4.82 -1.34 -1.31
N LEU A 343 4.48 -1.93 -0.17
CA LEU A 343 5.18 -3.10 0.34
C LEU A 343 4.45 -4.38 -0.09
N HIS A 344 5.16 -5.25 -0.78
CA HIS A 344 4.71 -6.58 -1.18
C HIS A 344 5.16 -7.62 -0.16
N VAL A 345 4.21 -8.27 0.51
CA VAL A 345 4.47 -9.29 1.53
C VAL A 345 3.72 -10.56 1.15
N ASP A 346 4.43 -11.67 1.02
CA ASP A 346 3.80 -12.95 0.73
C ASP A 346 2.80 -13.35 1.82
N GLY A 347 1.61 -13.79 1.42
CA GLY A 347 0.47 -14.09 2.30
C GLY A 347 -0.38 -12.89 2.73
N ILE A 348 0.11 -11.65 2.61
CA ILE A 348 -0.62 -10.41 2.94
C ILE A 348 -1.02 -9.65 1.66
N GLY A 349 -0.17 -9.69 0.66
CA GLY A 349 -0.36 -8.94 -0.57
C GLY A 349 0.33 -7.57 -0.53
N ARG A 350 -0.41 -6.50 -0.80
CA ARG A 350 0.10 -5.14 -0.98
C ARG A 350 -0.29 -4.24 0.19
N ILE A 351 0.70 -3.74 0.91
CA ILE A 351 0.53 -2.84 2.06
C ILE A 351 0.90 -1.42 1.64
N CYS A 352 0.03 -0.45 1.95
CA CYS A 352 0.28 0.98 1.74
C CYS A 352 0.09 1.76 3.02
N ILE A 353 0.89 2.82 3.19
CA ILE A 353 0.66 3.83 4.23
C ILE A 353 -0.05 5.01 3.57
N ILE A 354 -1.20 5.42 4.11
CA ILE A 354 -1.99 6.56 3.64
C ILE A 354 -2.27 7.46 4.84
N ILE A 355 -1.68 8.66 4.85
CA ILE A 355 -1.65 9.51 6.04
C ILE A 355 -2.90 10.37 6.13
N CYS A 356 -3.73 10.14 7.15
CA CYS A 356 -4.82 11.00 7.60
C CYS A 356 -5.74 11.49 6.46
N TYR A 357 -5.64 12.75 6.06
CA TYR A 357 -6.49 13.37 5.04
C TYR A 357 -6.30 12.76 3.66
N ASP A 358 -5.14 12.18 3.35
CA ASP A 358 -4.93 11.40 2.12
C ASP A 358 -5.94 10.24 1.99
N TYR A 359 -6.30 9.63 3.13
CA TYR A 359 -7.30 8.55 3.16
C TYR A 359 -8.73 9.09 3.06
N LEU A 360 -9.00 10.29 3.59
CA LEU A 360 -10.30 10.93 3.52
C LEU A 360 -10.58 11.56 2.15
N HIS A 361 -9.54 11.98 1.43
CA HIS A 361 -9.67 12.64 0.13
C HIS A 361 -10.07 11.63 -0.96
N ASN A 362 -11.25 11.83 -1.52
CA ASN A 362 -11.90 10.84 -2.38
C ASN A 362 -11.07 10.50 -3.63
N GLU A 363 -10.65 11.54 -4.36
CA GLU A 363 -9.88 11.36 -5.60
C GLU A 363 -8.55 10.66 -5.35
N ASN A 364 -7.83 11.03 -4.27
CA ASN A 364 -6.57 10.40 -3.90
C ASN A 364 -6.78 8.91 -3.54
N ARG A 365 -7.78 8.61 -2.75
CA ARG A 365 -8.10 7.24 -2.36
C ARG A 365 -8.48 6.35 -3.54
N GLU A 366 -9.34 6.86 -4.43
CA GLU A 366 -9.74 6.12 -5.64
C GLU A 366 -8.57 5.93 -6.61
N MET A 367 -7.70 6.91 -6.74
CA MET A 367 -6.47 6.81 -7.51
C MET A 367 -5.57 5.71 -6.94
N ILE A 368 -5.30 5.69 -5.62
CA ILE A 368 -4.50 4.65 -4.98
C ILE A 368 -5.13 3.26 -5.18
N ARG A 369 -6.44 3.15 -5.03
CA ARG A 369 -7.17 1.90 -5.26
C ARG A 369 -7.02 1.39 -6.69
N LYS A 370 -7.10 2.26 -7.68
CA LYS A 370 -6.96 1.89 -9.10
C LYS A 370 -5.53 1.51 -9.45
N LEU A 371 -4.55 2.29 -8.99
CA LEU A 371 -3.15 2.09 -9.37
C LEU A 371 -2.53 0.88 -8.67
N ILE A 372 -2.80 0.69 -7.38
CA ILE A 372 -2.07 -0.27 -6.54
C ILE A 372 -2.94 -1.47 -6.17
N LYS A 373 -4.26 -1.27 -6.04
CA LYS A 373 -5.20 -2.27 -5.48
C LYS A 373 -4.68 -2.83 -4.14
N PRO A 374 -4.49 -1.97 -3.11
CA PRO A 374 -3.91 -2.40 -1.85
C PRO A 374 -4.79 -3.45 -1.17
N THR A 375 -4.18 -4.42 -0.51
CA THR A 375 -4.87 -5.45 0.28
C THR A 375 -4.94 -5.08 1.76
N LEU A 376 -4.04 -4.19 2.19
CA LEU A 376 -4.00 -3.62 3.53
C LEU A 376 -3.54 -2.17 3.48
N ILE A 377 -4.30 -1.29 4.14
CA ILE A 377 -3.95 0.11 4.31
C ILE A 377 -3.64 0.38 5.78
N CYS A 378 -2.49 0.98 6.07
CA CYS A 378 -2.16 1.55 7.36
C CYS A 378 -2.38 3.06 7.31
N CYS A 379 -3.26 3.57 8.18
CA CYS A 379 -3.65 4.98 8.18
C CYS A 379 -3.31 5.65 9.52
N PRO A 380 -2.09 6.20 9.68
CA PRO A 380 -1.79 7.10 10.80
C PRO A 380 -2.57 8.41 10.65
N SER A 381 -3.13 8.94 11.74
CA SER A 381 -3.88 10.18 11.70
C SER A 381 -3.75 11.01 12.97
N PHE A 382 -3.99 12.32 12.81
CA PHE A 382 -4.19 13.29 13.86
C PHE A 382 -5.50 14.03 13.56
N SER A 383 -6.61 13.51 14.08
CA SER A 383 -7.94 13.99 13.70
C SER A 383 -8.85 14.20 14.92
N THR A 384 -9.59 15.28 14.89
CA THR A 384 -10.63 15.59 15.89
C THR A 384 -11.93 14.82 15.67
N GLY A 385 -12.06 14.09 14.54
CA GLY A 385 -13.24 13.31 14.18
C GLY A 385 -12.91 11.88 13.79
N SER A 386 -13.82 10.95 14.11
CA SER A 386 -13.66 9.54 13.80
C SER A 386 -14.63 9.01 12.74
N PHE A 387 -15.76 9.70 12.55
CA PHE A 387 -16.89 9.20 11.77
C PHE A 387 -16.53 8.85 10.30
N ASN A 388 -15.84 9.76 9.61
CA ASN A 388 -15.47 9.52 8.22
C ASN A 388 -14.49 8.37 8.04
N PHE A 389 -13.53 8.20 8.98
CA PHE A 389 -12.61 7.05 8.96
C PHE A 389 -13.35 5.74 9.13
N GLN A 390 -14.34 5.69 10.02
CA GLN A 390 -15.14 4.49 10.27
C GLN A 390 -15.95 4.09 9.03
N ILE A 391 -16.61 5.06 8.37
CA ILE A 391 -17.35 4.80 7.12
C ILE A 391 -16.41 4.26 6.03
N LEU A 392 -15.21 4.84 5.91
CA LEU A 392 -14.25 4.40 4.90
C LEU A 392 -13.67 3.01 5.19
N GLN A 393 -13.55 2.64 6.45
CA GLN A 393 -13.18 1.26 6.83
C GLN A 393 -14.26 0.25 6.42
N GLU A 394 -15.53 0.60 6.59
CA GLU A 394 -16.65 -0.21 6.09
C GLU A 394 -16.63 -0.32 4.56
N SER A 395 -16.40 0.79 3.85
CA SER A 395 -16.32 0.79 2.38
C SER A 395 -15.13 -0.01 1.84
N GLY A 396 -14.07 -0.17 2.62
CA GLY A 396 -12.89 -0.97 2.28
C GLY A 396 -13.23 -2.43 1.99
N TYR A 397 -14.27 -2.95 2.61
CA TYR A 397 -14.79 -4.29 2.34
C TYR A 397 -15.12 -4.50 0.85
N TYR A 398 -15.89 -3.59 0.27
CA TYR A 398 -16.27 -3.66 -1.16
C TYR A 398 -15.07 -3.49 -2.10
N ALA A 399 -14.00 -2.86 -1.61
CA ALA A 399 -12.76 -2.70 -2.37
C ALA A 399 -11.76 -3.85 -2.17
N GLY A 400 -12.12 -4.88 -1.40
CA GLY A 400 -11.20 -5.99 -1.13
C GLY A 400 -9.98 -5.63 -0.28
N CYS A 401 -10.08 -4.59 0.56
CA CYS A 401 -8.95 -4.04 1.29
C CYS A 401 -9.21 -4.00 2.80
N ASN A 402 -8.30 -4.59 3.57
CA ASN A 402 -8.27 -4.40 5.03
C ASN A 402 -7.68 -3.02 5.37
N SER A 403 -7.98 -2.50 6.55
CA SER A 403 -7.44 -1.22 7.00
C SER A 403 -7.14 -1.20 8.50
N ILE A 404 -6.04 -0.53 8.86
CA ILE A 404 -5.64 -0.24 10.23
C ILE A 404 -5.59 1.27 10.36
N TRP A 405 -6.53 1.86 11.07
CA TRP A 405 -6.55 3.29 11.34
C TRP A 405 -6.12 3.56 12.77
N CYS A 406 -5.07 4.37 12.94
CA CYS A 406 -4.55 4.80 14.25
C CYS A 406 -4.66 6.31 14.37
N ASN A 407 -5.40 6.77 15.37
CA ASN A 407 -5.47 8.15 15.76
C ASN A 407 -4.88 8.35 17.16
N THR A 408 -4.71 9.59 17.60
CA THR A 408 -4.20 9.93 18.93
C THR A 408 -5.26 10.58 19.80
N CYS A 409 -5.23 10.31 21.10
CA CYS A 409 -6.08 11.02 22.07
C CYS A 409 -5.69 12.51 22.18
N SER A 410 -4.45 12.88 21.86
CA SER A 410 -3.97 14.27 21.84
C SER A 410 -4.78 15.15 20.87
N ALA A 411 -5.18 14.62 19.72
CA ALA A 411 -5.99 15.35 18.75
C ALA A 411 -7.36 15.75 19.29
N ALA A 412 -7.96 14.92 20.14
CA ALA A 412 -9.23 15.21 20.77
C ALA A 412 -9.14 16.38 21.74
N ASN A 413 -8.04 16.46 22.47
CA ASN A 413 -7.80 17.51 23.45
C ASN A 413 -7.51 18.84 22.78
N ALA A 414 -6.70 18.84 21.71
CA ALA A 414 -6.35 20.04 20.94
C ALA A 414 -7.57 20.79 20.36
N ALA A 415 -8.67 20.08 20.10
CA ALA A 415 -9.88 20.68 19.54
C ALA A 415 -10.78 21.36 20.59
N GLY A 416 -10.48 21.30 21.89
CA GLY A 416 -11.36 21.76 22.96
C GLY A 416 -12.71 21.08 22.99
N SER A 417 -12.82 19.94 22.29
CA SER A 417 -14.09 19.22 22.14
C SER A 417 -14.27 18.20 23.25
N ASP A 418 -14.86 18.64 24.35
CA ASP A 418 -15.19 17.76 25.46
C ASP A 418 -16.20 16.64 25.11
N LYS A 419 -16.70 16.58 23.91
CA LYS A 419 -17.99 15.93 23.75
C LYS A 419 -18.05 14.62 22.99
N ASN A 420 -17.18 14.27 22.06
CA ASN A 420 -17.45 13.07 21.23
C ASN A 420 -16.25 12.28 20.72
N PHE A 421 -15.05 12.55 21.16
CA PHE A 421 -13.89 11.84 20.68
C PHE A 421 -13.51 10.68 21.61
N GLU A 422 -14.26 9.60 21.52
CA GLU A 422 -13.95 8.39 22.30
C GLU A 422 -13.13 7.38 21.48
N ILE A 423 -13.18 7.47 20.14
CA ILE A 423 -12.60 6.48 19.23
C ILE A 423 -11.24 6.92 18.77
N VAL A 424 -10.21 6.15 19.12
CA VAL A 424 -8.80 6.41 18.80
C VAL A 424 -8.25 5.56 17.67
N GLY A 425 -9.08 4.73 17.07
CA GLY A 425 -8.70 3.94 15.92
C GLY A 425 -9.66 2.80 15.64
N GLY A 426 -9.35 2.03 14.62
CA GLY A 426 -10.14 0.89 14.22
C GLY A 426 -9.43 -0.01 13.24
N ILE A 427 -9.91 -1.24 13.13
CA ILE A 427 -9.43 -2.23 12.18
C ILE A 427 -10.62 -2.68 11.34
N GLY A 428 -10.58 -2.38 10.04
CA GLY A 428 -11.51 -2.90 9.05
C GLY A 428 -10.99 -4.22 8.50
N THR A 429 -11.80 -5.27 8.54
CA THR A 429 -11.39 -6.61 8.11
C THR A 429 -12.29 -7.13 7.00
N LEU A 430 -11.68 -7.87 6.05
CA LEU A 430 -12.42 -8.67 5.08
C LEU A 430 -12.88 -9.96 5.76
N SER A 431 -14.18 -10.16 5.87
CA SER A 431 -14.72 -11.40 6.43
C SER A 431 -14.79 -12.51 5.39
N LYS A 432 -14.73 -13.77 5.87
CA LYS A 432 -14.76 -14.96 5.03
C LYS A 432 -16.12 -15.28 4.39
N LYS A 433 -17.22 -14.66 4.82
CA LYS A 433 -18.59 -15.00 4.36
C LYS A 433 -19.35 -13.76 3.98
N CYS A 434 -19.48 -13.52 2.68
CA CYS A 434 -20.22 -12.38 2.13
C CYS A 434 -21.71 -12.37 2.50
N ASP A 435 -22.30 -13.52 2.81
CA ASP A 435 -23.76 -13.70 2.87
C ASP A 435 -24.35 -13.63 4.30
N GLN A 436 -23.55 -13.48 5.34
CA GLN A 436 -24.01 -13.56 6.72
C GLN A 436 -23.36 -12.51 7.64
N MET A 437 -23.12 -11.30 7.14
CA MET A 437 -22.37 -10.34 7.92
C MET A 437 -23.24 -9.28 8.57
N ASP A 438 -23.16 -9.19 9.89
CA ASP A 438 -23.55 -8.03 10.65
C ASP A 438 -22.43 -6.98 10.66
N ALA A 439 -22.78 -5.74 10.89
CA ALA A 439 -21.84 -4.60 10.84
C ALA A 439 -20.69 -4.73 11.87
N GLU A 440 -20.83 -5.55 12.91
CA GLU A 440 -19.84 -5.76 13.96
C GLU A 440 -18.68 -6.64 13.49
N THR A 441 -18.87 -7.45 12.46
CA THR A 441 -17.87 -8.40 11.95
C THR A 441 -16.80 -7.74 11.07
N PHE A 442 -17.13 -6.57 10.46
CA PHE A 442 -16.22 -5.85 9.55
C PHE A 442 -15.25 -4.90 10.24
N LYS A 443 -15.61 -4.42 11.39
CA LYS A 443 -14.96 -3.30 12.00
C LYS A 443 -14.83 -3.46 13.49
N LYS A 444 -13.59 -3.45 13.97
CA LYS A 444 -13.27 -3.31 15.38
C LYS A 444 -12.85 -1.89 15.66
N VAL A 445 -13.61 -1.21 16.51
CA VAL A 445 -13.34 0.17 16.92
C VAL A 445 -12.71 0.16 18.29
N PHE A 446 -11.73 1.03 18.53
CA PHE A 446 -11.05 1.20 19.80
C PHE A 446 -11.45 2.52 20.45
N GLU A 447 -12.11 2.42 21.61
CA GLU A 447 -12.60 3.56 22.39
C GLU A 447 -11.56 3.94 23.45
N GLY A 448 -10.67 4.87 23.15
CA GLY A 448 -9.55 5.22 24.02
C GLY A 448 -9.98 5.72 25.38
N ARG A 449 -10.94 6.65 25.49
CA ARG A 449 -11.39 7.21 26.77
C ARG A 449 -12.14 6.19 27.63
N LYS A 450 -12.97 5.34 27.04
CA LYS A 450 -13.70 4.31 27.77
C LYS A 450 -12.83 3.17 28.24
N MET A 451 -11.83 2.80 27.45
CA MET A 451 -10.91 1.70 27.73
C MET A 451 -9.74 2.14 28.62
N CYS A 452 -9.31 3.40 28.52
CA CYS A 452 -8.19 3.91 29.27
C CYS A 452 -8.65 4.43 30.65
N LYS A 453 -8.50 3.60 31.68
CA LYS A 453 -8.77 3.96 33.09
C LYS A 453 -7.53 4.49 33.82
N LYS A 454 -6.43 4.70 33.12
CA LYS A 454 -5.16 5.08 33.73
C LYS A 454 -5.12 6.59 33.98
N GLU A 455 -4.67 7.01 35.16
CA GLU A 455 -4.37 8.41 35.48
C GLU A 455 -3.20 8.91 34.64
N ILE A 456 -2.18 8.06 34.47
CA ILE A 456 -0.99 8.34 33.65
C ILE A 456 -1.10 7.56 32.34
N CYS A 457 -0.93 8.24 31.22
CA CYS A 457 -0.95 7.63 29.90
C CYS A 457 0.35 6.84 29.69
N SER A 458 0.28 5.52 29.76
CA SER A 458 1.40 4.62 29.53
C SER A 458 0.93 3.30 28.95
N GLN A 459 1.79 2.68 28.12
CA GLN A 459 1.57 1.37 27.52
C GLN A 459 0.21 1.27 26.79
N CYS A 460 -0.03 2.21 25.87
CA CYS A 460 -1.29 2.35 25.15
C CYS A 460 -1.24 1.56 23.85
N VAL A 461 -1.58 0.28 23.88
CA VAL A 461 -1.63 -0.61 22.71
C VAL A 461 -2.97 -1.34 22.67
N TYR A 462 -3.62 -1.28 21.52
CA TYR A 462 -4.86 -2.02 21.23
C TYR A 462 -4.64 -2.92 20.03
N TYR A 463 -4.95 -4.20 20.13
CA TYR A 463 -4.70 -5.16 19.05
C TYR A 463 -5.94 -5.97 18.67
N SER A 464 -5.94 -6.47 17.47
CA SER A 464 -6.93 -7.40 16.93
C SER A 464 -6.29 -8.33 15.92
N ASP A 465 -6.96 -9.44 15.68
CA ASP A 465 -6.54 -10.42 14.71
C ASP A 465 -7.34 -10.27 13.41
N ILE A 466 -6.66 -10.19 12.28
CA ILE A 466 -7.25 -10.29 10.94
C ILE A 466 -7.10 -11.74 10.49
N PRO A 467 -8.19 -12.47 10.25
CA PRO A 467 -8.10 -13.88 9.84
C PRO A 467 -7.38 -14.03 8.50
N LEU A 468 -6.40 -14.92 8.43
CA LEU A 468 -5.75 -15.34 7.21
C LEU A 468 -6.53 -16.58 6.69
N LYS A 469 -6.94 -16.56 5.43
CA LYS A 469 -7.53 -17.75 4.82
C LYS A 469 -6.46 -18.81 4.64
N LYS A 470 -6.79 -20.02 4.96
CA LYS A 470 -6.15 -21.22 4.43
C LYS A 470 -6.85 -21.65 3.14
#